data_71d21a450be3ff37e1b6dc9a0e17c627
#
_entry.id   71d21a450be3ff37e1b6dc9a0e17c627
#
_cell.length_a   1.000
_cell.length_b   1.000
_cell.length_c   1.000
_cell.angle_alpha   90.00
_cell.angle_beta   90.00
_cell.angle_gamma   90.00
#
_symmetry.space_group_name_H-M   'P 1'
#
loop_
_entity.id
_entity.type
_entity.pdbx_description
1 polymer ?
#
loop_
_entity_poly.entity_id
_entity_poly.type
_entity_poly.pdbx_seq_one_letter_code
_entity_poly.pdbx_strand_id
1 'polypeptide(L)'
;MLLEDYEQALAVSKKPIISTYCTPFDPEKPITDMGPCLMSQYEFSSDKLLMSMPYYIQDYKERNKVIRARTISGHFFLAPGKFIAEVPYDPDIYFGGYTEETTMSVRAWTNGYDIFSPYRQYIWHEYTRNYRVKHWDDHGTEKYTGKTSGERDIYARNKTRQLFGQEEHGIDMGVYGLGKERTLREYEIYGGFDFKNCRIQDYTLKVQEPPNPIDYDNQFISREHRFTCSWDAEFFKKQAPENDTLEFITFGIETQSGGSLYRKDFNTEKDPDYISFKITTHNATFRSIDKPYKIVMYAHWKNKGWSERYEKNLNS
;
A
#
# COMPACT_ATOMS: atom_id res chain seq x y z
N MET A 1 -22.07 -19.71 1.42
CA MET A 1 -21.18 -18.62 1.96
C MET A 1 -20.58 -17.78 0.86
N LEU A 2 -19.48 -18.18 0.17
CA LEU A 2 -18.88 -17.34 -0.89
C LEU A 2 -19.82 -17.06 -2.07
N LEU A 3 -20.58 -18.05 -2.50
CA LEU A 3 -21.61 -17.87 -3.54
C LEU A 3 -22.76 -16.98 -3.09
N GLU A 4 -23.16 -17.04 -1.82
CA GLU A 4 -24.18 -16.11 -1.26
C GLU A 4 -23.69 -14.66 -1.28
N ASP A 5 -22.42 -14.41 -0.95
CA ASP A 5 -21.83 -13.08 -1.05
C ASP A 5 -21.76 -12.61 -2.51
N TYR A 6 -21.45 -13.52 -3.43
CA TYR A 6 -21.47 -13.23 -4.86
C TYR A 6 -22.89 -12.92 -5.36
N GLU A 7 -23.90 -13.65 -4.91
CA GLU A 7 -25.31 -13.38 -5.21
C GLU A 7 -25.78 -12.02 -4.68
N GLN A 8 -25.32 -11.64 -3.46
CA GLN A 8 -25.58 -10.30 -2.94
C GLN A 8 -24.97 -9.22 -3.82
N ALA A 9 -23.76 -9.42 -4.31
CA ALA A 9 -23.11 -8.49 -5.22
C ALA A 9 -23.82 -8.44 -6.59
N LEU A 10 -24.32 -9.57 -7.11
CA LEU A 10 -25.13 -9.63 -8.32
C LEU A 10 -26.45 -8.86 -8.22
N ALA A 11 -27.03 -8.74 -7.02
CA ALA A 11 -28.25 -7.96 -6.81
C ALA A 11 -28.05 -6.45 -7.05
N VAL A 12 -26.79 -5.97 -7.00
CA VAL A 12 -26.46 -4.53 -7.12
C VAL A 12 -25.41 -4.22 -8.20
N SER A 13 -24.93 -5.23 -8.92
CA SER A 13 -23.96 -5.10 -10.00
C SER A 13 -24.17 -6.18 -11.07
N LYS A 14 -23.99 -5.80 -12.34
CA LYS A 14 -24.06 -6.75 -13.46
C LYS A 14 -22.78 -7.56 -13.65
N LYS A 15 -21.65 -7.05 -13.19
CA LYS A 15 -20.32 -7.64 -13.31
C LYS A 15 -19.57 -7.56 -11.97
N PRO A 16 -20.02 -8.27 -10.91
CA PRO A 16 -19.36 -8.18 -9.61
C PRO A 16 -18.07 -8.98 -9.57
N ILE A 17 -17.12 -8.49 -8.77
CA ILE A 17 -15.91 -9.18 -8.34
C ILE A 17 -15.92 -9.19 -6.82
N ILE A 18 -15.80 -10.36 -6.19
CA ILE A 18 -15.53 -10.47 -4.75
C ILE A 18 -14.03 -10.62 -4.57
N SER A 19 -13.40 -9.75 -3.78
CA SER A 19 -11.97 -9.79 -3.54
C SER A 19 -11.63 -9.54 -2.08
N THR A 20 -10.63 -10.23 -1.57
CA THR A 20 -10.12 -10.07 -0.21
C THR A 20 -8.63 -10.34 -0.13
N TYR A 21 -7.95 -9.64 0.76
CA TYR A 21 -6.58 -9.98 1.15
C TYR A 21 -6.59 -11.20 2.07
N CYS A 22 -5.57 -12.06 1.99
CA CYS A 22 -5.49 -13.25 2.84
C CYS A 22 -4.99 -12.92 4.24
N THR A 23 -5.74 -13.32 5.25
CA THR A 23 -5.31 -13.24 6.64
C THR A 23 -4.10 -14.15 6.89
N PRO A 24 -3.09 -13.74 7.67
CA PRO A 24 -1.97 -14.59 8.01
C PRO A 24 -2.40 -15.80 8.82
N PHE A 25 -1.74 -16.91 8.56
CA PHE A 25 -1.98 -18.17 9.22
C PHE A 25 -0.63 -18.86 9.48
N ASP A 26 -0.49 -19.43 10.66
CA ASP A 26 0.65 -20.22 11.08
C ASP A 26 0.17 -21.66 11.28
N PRO A 27 0.69 -22.66 10.53
CA PRO A 27 0.24 -24.05 10.64
C PRO A 27 0.40 -24.66 12.05
N GLU A 28 1.31 -24.11 12.85
CA GLU A 28 1.58 -24.61 14.20
C GLU A 28 0.72 -23.96 15.28
N LYS A 29 -0.14 -23.00 14.91
CA LYS A 29 -1.00 -22.25 15.84
C LYS A 29 -2.47 -22.33 15.48
N PRO A 30 -3.37 -22.17 16.43
CA PRO A 30 -4.80 -22.06 16.13
C PRO A 30 -5.07 -20.90 15.16
N ILE A 31 -6.00 -21.12 14.24
CA ILE A 31 -6.48 -20.08 13.33
C ILE A 31 -7.13 -18.96 14.15
N THR A 32 -6.67 -17.74 13.96
CA THR A 32 -7.25 -16.55 14.58
C THR A 32 -8.29 -15.95 13.63
N ASP A 33 -9.48 -15.71 14.15
CA ASP A 33 -10.52 -14.95 13.45
C ASP A 33 -10.22 -13.44 13.55
N MET A 34 -9.58 -12.91 12.52
CA MET A 34 -9.26 -11.48 12.41
C MET A 34 -10.29 -10.72 11.56
N GLY A 35 -11.27 -11.43 11.00
CA GLY A 35 -12.21 -10.89 10.03
C GLY A 35 -11.67 -10.78 8.62
N PRO A 36 -12.54 -10.44 7.66
CA PRO A 36 -12.16 -10.20 6.27
C PRO A 36 -11.31 -8.95 6.13
N CYS A 37 -10.53 -8.93 5.07
CA CYS A 37 -9.55 -7.88 4.84
C CYS A 37 -9.70 -7.30 3.44
N LEU A 38 -9.90 -6.00 3.32
CA LEU A 38 -9.87 -5.27 2.07
C LEU A 38 -8.53 -4.56 1.85
N MET A 39 -8.26 -4.13 0.63
CA MET A 39 -7.12 -3.28 0.32
C MET A 39 -7.50 -1.81 0.52
N SER A 40 -6.86 -1.15 1.47
CA SER A 40 -6.99 0.29 1.70
C SER A 40 -5.84 1.04 1.04
N GLN A 41 -6.13 2.20 0.47
CA GLN A 41 -5.14 3.08 -0.17
C GLN A 41 -4.73 4.16 0.82
N TYR A 42 -3.44 4.43 0.94
CA TYR A 42 -2.95 5.36 1.96
C TYR A 42 -2.04 6.47 1.43
N GLU A 43 -1.32 6.26 0.32
CA GLU A 43 -0.47 7.30 -0.27
C GLU A 43 -0.12 6.98 -1.72
N PHE A 44 0.49 7.94 -2.41
CA PHE A 44 1.26 7.71 -3.63
C PHE A 44 2.74 7.67 -3.29
N SER A 45 3.46 6.66 -3.79
CA SER A 45 4.90 6.54 -3.62
C SER A 45 5.67 7.68 -4.33
N SER A 46 6.98 7.78 -4.09
CA SER A 46 7.86 8.69 -4.85
C SER A 46 7.83 8.43 -6.35
N ASP A 47 7.53 7.20 -6.77
CA ASP A 47 7.37 6.80 -8.17
C ASP A 47 5.94 7.00 -8.70
N LYS A 48 5.10 7.75 -7.98
CA LYS A 48 3.70 8.05 -8.32
C LYS A 48 2.77 6.84 -8.37
N LEU A 49 3.12 5.73 -7.74
CA LEU A 49 2.29 4.54 -7.67
C LEU A 49 1.36 4.62 -6.46
N LEU A 50 0.10 4.27 -6.64
CA LEU A 50 -0.88 4.20 -5.57
C LEU A 50 -0.55 3.03 -4.64
N MET A 51 -0.26 3.33 -3.38
CA MET A 51 0.11 2.36 -2.37
C MET A 51 -1.12 1.85 -1.63
N SER A 52 -1.17 0.54 -1.45
CA SER A 52 -2.26 -0.13 -0.74
C SER A 52 -1.70 -0.99 0.39
N MET A 53 -2.51 -1.17 1.43
CA MET A 53 -2.22 -2.05 2.56
C MET A 53 -3.47 -2.80 3.01
N PRO A 54 -3.32 -3.98 3.62
CA PRO A 54 -4.43 -4.72 4.21
C PRO A 54 -5.12 -3.90 5.30
N TYR A 55 -6.46 -3.86 5.27
CA TYR A 55 -7.29 -3.28 6.32
C TYR A 55 -8.34 -4.28 6.78
N TYR A 56 -8.27 -4.67 8.04
CA TYR A 56 -9.23 -5.59 8.64
C TYR A 56 -10.53 -4.86 8.99
N ILE A 57 -11.64 -5.38 8.51
CA ILE A 57 -12.97 -4.81 8.72
C ILE A 57 -13.38 -5.09 10.17
N GLN A 58 -13.38 -4.07 11.02
CA GLN A 58 -13.54 -4.23 12.48
C GLN A 58 -14.95 -4.67 12.89
N ASP A 59 -15.95 -4.18 12.19
CA ASP A 59 -17.37 -4.42 12.45
C ASP A 59 -17.97 -5.58 11.64
N TYR A 60 -17.11 -6.47 11.10
CA TYR A 60 -17.56 -7.54 10.18
C TYR A 60 -18.61 -8.48 10.79
N LYS A 61 -18.59 -8.71 12.12
CA LYS A 61 -19.57 -9.56 12.81
C LYS A 61 -20.98 -8.98 12.84
N GLU A 62 -21.08 -7.66 12.73
CA GLU A 62 -22.35 -6.92 12.69
C GLU A 62 -22.87 -6.77 11.26
N ARG A 63 -22.02 -7.04 10.27
CA ARG A 63 -22.37 -6.94 8.86
C ARG A 63 -23.03 -8.20 8.32
N ASN A 64 -23.93 -8.00 7.40
CA ASN A 64 -24.64 -9.09 6.70
C ASN A 64 -24.62 -8.92 5.17
N LYS A 65 -23.83 -7.97 4.67
CA LYS A 65 -23.73 -7.64 3.25
C LYS A 65 -22.28 -7.41 2.83
N VAL A 66 -21.99 -7.75 1.58
CA VAL A 66 -20.74 -7.39 0.92
C VAL A 66 -20.56 -5.87 0.89
N ILE A 67 -19.31 -5.44 0.91
CA ILE A 67 -18.90 -4.04 1.00
C ILE A 67 -18.28 -3.65 -0.34
N ARG A 68 -18.67 -2.51 -0.90
CA ARG A 68 -17.99 -1.99 -2.09
C ARG A 68 -16.53 -1.69 -1.78
N ALA A 69 -15.65 -2.08 -2.69
CA ALA A 69 -14.22 -1.87 -2.57
C ALA A 69 -13.68 -1.08 -3.77
N ARG A 70 -12.50 -0.50 -3.62
CA ARG A 70 -11.83 0.26 -4.68
C ARG A 70 -10.89 -0.61 -5.49
N THR A 71 -10.23 -1.57 -4.86
CA THR A 71 -9.19 -2.38 -5.47
C THR A 71 -9.41 -3.87 -5.23
N ILE A 72 -8.97 -4.64 -6.21
CA ILE A 72 -8.80 -6.09 -6.12
C ILE A 72 -7.54 -6.38 -5.29
N SER A 73 -7.54 -7.46 -4.54
CA SER A 73 -6.33 -8.05 -3.99
C SER A 73 -5.85 -9.19 -4.89
N GLY A 74 -4.58 -9.22 -5.20
CA GLY A 74 -3.94 -10.34 -5.93
C GLY A 74 -3.95 -11.66 -5.17
N HIS A 75 -4.25 -11.65 -3.87
CA HIS A 75 -4.34 -12.86 -3.06
C HIS A 75 -5.57 -13.71 -3.37
N PHE A 76 -6.69 -13.06 -3.59
CA PHE A 76 -7.94 -13.75 -3.93
C PHE A 76 -8.94 -12.83 -4.59
N PHE A 77 -9.54 -13.30 -5.67
CA PHE A 77 -10.78 -12.75 -6.20
C PHE A 77 -11.63 -13.82 -6.92
N LEU A 78 -12.93 -13.64 -6.85
CA LEU A 78 -13.94 -14.41 -7.59
C LEU A 78 -14.62 -13.46 -8.57
N ALA A 79 -14.60 -13.80 -9.85
CA ALA A 79 -15.21 -13.02 -10.93
C ALA A 79 -15.95 -13.94 -11.91
N PRO A 80 -16.87 -13.41 -12.77
CA PRO A 80 -17.46 -14.18 -13.87
C PRO A 80 -16.35 -14.70 -14.81
N GLY A 81 -16.53 -15.91 -15.39
CA GLY A 81 -15.50 -16.52 -16.23
C GLY A 81 -15.07 -15.66 -17.45
N LYS A 82 -15.96 -14.83 -17.98
CA LYS A 82 -15.64 -13.87 -19.05
C LYS A 82 -14.59 -12.80 -18.64
N PHE A 83 -14.39 -12.59 -17.35
CA PHE A 83 -13.39 -11.65 -16.83
C PHE A 83 -12.00 -11.92 -17.42
N ILE A 84 -11.59 -13.17 -17.54
CA ILE A 84 -10.27 -13.56 -18.08
C ILE A 84 -10.06 -13.04 -19.51
N ALA A 85 -11.13 -13.02 -20.33
CA ALA A 85 -11.07 -12.54 -21.71
C ALA A 85 -11.18 -11.01 -21.80
N GLU A 86 -12.00 -10.38 -20.94
CA GLU A 86 -12.25 -8.93 -20.95
C GLU A 86 -11.13 -8.15 -20.23
N VAL A 87 -10.50 -8.75 -19.21
CA VAL A 87 -9.45 -8.14 -18.38
C VAL A 87 -8.31 -9.13 -18.19
N PRO A 88 -7.58 -9.49 -19.27
CA PRO A 88 -6.50 -10.46 -19.18
C PRO A 88 -5.38 -9.98 -18.27
N TYR A 89 -4.71 -10.90 -17.58
CA TYR A 89 -3.51 -10.58 -16.79
C TYR A 89 -2.43 -10.02 -17.71
N ASP A 90 -1.80 -8.93 -17.29
CA ASP A 90 -0.73 -8.29 -18.03
C ASP A 90 0.61 -8.92 -17.64
N PRO A 91 1.31 -9.64 -18.56
CA PRO A 91 2.54 -10.34 -18.24
C PRO A 91 3.72 -9.39 -17.99
N ASP A 92 3.61 -8.13 -18.39
CA ASP A 92 4.66 -7.13 -18.17
C ASP A 92 4.57 -6.49 -16.79
N ILE A 93 3.44 -6.65 -16.08
CA ILE A 93 3.29 -6.13 -14.72
C ILE A 93 4.00 -7.05 -13.74
N TYR A 94 5.06 -6.54 -13.13
CA TYR A 94 5.84 -7.26 -12.13
C TYR A 94 5.24 -7.01 -10.75
N PHE A 95 4.83 -8.06 -10.09
CA PHE A 95 4.07 -7.97 -8.84
C PHE A 95 4.89 -7.61 -7.59
N GLY A 96 6.15 -7.25 -7.72
CA GLY A 96 6.97 -6.71 -6.61
C GLY A 96 6.74 -5.23 -6.29
N GLY A 97 5.94 -4.50 -7.08
CA GLY A 97 5.95 -3.04 -7.07
C GLY A 97 4.60 -2.32 -6.91
N TYR A 98 3.59 -2.91 -6.29
CA TYR A 98 2.24 -2.27 -6.11
C TYR A 98 1.51 -1.93 -7.42
N THR A 99 1.94 -2.49 -8.54
CA THR A 99 1.39 -2.18 -9.87
C THR A 99 0.26 -3.13 -10.26
N GLU A 100 0.36 -4.39 -9.88
CA GLU A 100 -0.56 -5.46 -10.28
C GLU A 100 -2.00 -5.18 -9.84
N GLU A 101 -2.21 -5.05 -8.54
CA GLU A 101 -3.54 -4.90 -7.95
C GLU A 101 -4.23 -3.62 -8.42
N THR A 102 -3.49 -2.51 -8.48
CA THR A 102 -4.04 -1.22 -8.89
C THR A 102 -4.40 -1.20 -10.38
N THR A 103 -3.51 -1.70 -11.26
CA THR A 103 -3.78 -1.74 -12.71
C THR A 103 -4.91 -2.70 -13.03
N MET A 104 -4.96 -3.88 -12.40
CA MET A 104 -6.05 -4.82 -12.56
C MET A 104 -7.38 -4.21 -12.12
N SER A 105 -7.41 -3.49 -11.01
CA SER A 105 -8.61 -2.85 -10.47
C SER A 105 -9.17 -1.78 -11.41
N VAL A 106 -8.30 -0.89 -11.90
CA VAL A 106 -8.70 0.18 -12.84
C VAL A 106 -9.19 -0.40 -14.15
N ARG A 107 -8.49 -1.41 -14.68
CA ARG A 107 -8.90 -2.09 -15.91
C ARG A 107 -10.21 -2.84 -15.75
N ALA A 108 -10.41 -3.54 -14.64
CA ALA A 108 -11.67 -4.21 -14.32
C ALA A 108 -12.81 -3.19 -14.24
N TRP A 109 -12.63 -2.13 -13.47
CA TRP A 109 -13.65 -1.12 -13.28
C TRP A 109 -14.02 -0.39 -14.58
N THR A 110 -13.04 -0.05 -15.42
CA THR A 110 -13.26 0.58 -16.73
C THR A 110 -13.90 -0.37 -17.75
N ASN A 111 -13.83 -1.69 -17.53
CA ASN A 111 -14.58 -2.72 -18.27
C ASN A 111 -15.95 -3.04 -17.63
N GLY A 112 -16.44 -2.19 -16.73
CA GLY A 112 -17.79 -2.28 -16.14
C GLY A 112 -17.91 -3.21 -14.94
N TYR A 113 -16.81 -3.74 -14.40
CA TYR A 113 -16.82 -4.55 -13.20
C TYR A 113 -16.88 -3.68 -11.94
N ASP A 114 -17.65 -4.13 -10.95
CA ASP A 114 -17.70 -3.55 -9.62
C ASP A 114 -17.02 -4.47 -8.62
N ILE A 115 -16.16 -3.88 -7.76
CA ILE A 115 -15.34 -4.62 -6.82
C ILE A 115 -16.01 -4.58 -5.45
N PHE A 116 -16.09 -5.73 -4.78
CA PHE A 116 -16.64 -5.89 -3.46
C PHE A 116 -15.67 -6.67 -2.57
N SER A 117 -15.63 -6.34 -1.30
CA SER A 117 -15.03 -7.16 -0.25
C SER A 117 -16.12 -7.99 0.44
N PRO A 118 -15.85 -9.25 0.75
CA PRO A 118 -16.76 -10.03 1.58
C PRO A 118 -16.81 -9.44 3.00
N TYR A 119 -17.89 -9.70 3.71
CA TYR A 119 -17.99 -9.42 5.15
C TYR A 119 -17.65 -10.65 6.02
N ARG A 120 -17.23 -11.73 5.38
CA ARG A 120 -16.81 -12.98 6.03
C ARG A 120 -15.38 -13.31 5.64
N GLN A 121 -14.66 -13.99 6.52
CA GLN A 121 -13.32 -14.49 6.21
C GLN A 121 -13.39 -15.86 5.54
N TYR A 122 -12.75 -15.99 4.38
CA TYR A 122 -12.78 -17.21 3.58
C TYR A 122 -11.42 -17.87 3.43
N ILE A 123 -10.33 -17.10 3.51
CA ILE A 123 -9.04 -17.56 3.07
C ILE A 123 -7.91 -17.08 3.98
N TRP A 124 -6.93 -17.93 4.16
CA TRP A 124 -5.74 -17.69 4.96
C TRP A 124 -4.50 -18.01 4.13
N HIS A 125 -3.40 -17.35 4.43
CA HIS A 125 -2.13 -17.55 3.76
C HIS A 125 -1.00 -17.69 4.76
N GLU A 126 -0.15 -18.69 4.55
CA GLU A 126 1.06 -18.88 5.32
C GLU A 126 2.18 -18.02 4.73
N TYR A 127 2.62 -17.00 5.49
CA TYR A 127 3.59 -15.99 5.04
C TYR A 127 5.04 -16.31 5.41
N THR A 128 5.33 -17.33 6.22
CA THR A 128 6.69 -17.62 6.66
C THR A 128 7.57 -18.05 5.49
N ARG A 129 6.98 -18.78 4.51
CA ARG A 129 7.63 -19.18 3.25
C ARG A 129 8.97 -19.92 3.43
N ASN A 130 9.22 -20.45 4.61
CA ASN A 130 10.50 -21.10 4.95
C ASN A 130 10.69 -22.46 4.25
N TYR A 131 9.61 -23.04 3.73
CA TYR A 131 9.54 -24.37 3.13
C TYR A 131 9.73 -24.38 1.60
N ARG A 132 9.92 -23.20 0.95
CA ARG A 132 10.01 -23.11 -0.51
C ARG A 132 10.91 -21.96 -0.98
N VAL A 133 11.40 -22.08 -2.21
CA VAL A 133 12.03 -20.99 -2.95
C VAL A 133 11.01 -19.87 -3.14
N LYS A 134 11.41 -18.64 -2.91
CA LYS A 134 10.54 -17.46 -3.03
C LYS A 134 10.56 -17.01 -4.49
N HIS A 135 9.44 -16.48 -4.98
CA HIS A 135 9.34 -16.04 -6.37
C HIS A 135 10.37 -14.97 -6.76
N TRP A 136 10.75 -14.10 -5.83
CA TRP A 136 11.78 -13.08 -6.09
C TRP A 136 13.19 -13.67 -6.21
N ASP A 137 13.45 -14.84 -5.66
CA ASP A 137 14.70 -15.57 -5.86
C ASP A 137 14.76 -16.13 -7.29
N ASP A 138 13.62 -16.63 -7.81
CA ASP A 138 13.51 -17.15 -9.18
C ASP A 138 13.53 -16.01 -10.23
N HIS A 139 12.85 -14.90 -9.96
CA HIS A 139 12.74 -13.78 -10.88
C HIS A 139 13.98 -12.88 -10.92
N GLY A 140 14.94 -13.08 -10.02
CA GLY A 140 16.20 -12.35 -9.97
C GLY A 140 17.17 -12.68 -11.13
N THR A 141 16.85 -13.70 -11.91
CA THR A 141 17.72 -14.18 -13.01
C THR A 141 17.17 -13.79 -14.37
N GLU A 142 18.04 -13.44 -15.31
CA GLU A 142 17.69 -13.18 -16.72
C GLU A 142 17.19 -14.41 -17.47
N LYS A 143 17.28 -15.58 -16.86
CA LYS A 143 17.08 -16.89 -17.46
C LYS A 143 15.76 -17.07 -18.23
N TYR A 144 14.70 -16.39 -17.80
CA TYR A 144 13.36 -16.58 -18.37
C TYR A 144 12.90 -15.47 -19.30
N THR A 145 13.47 -14.27 -19.19
CA THR A 145 12.97 -13.09 -19.92
C THR A 145 14.05 -12.30 -20.64
N GLY A 146 15.33 -12.63 -20.46
CA GLY A 146 16.44 -11.82 -20.95
C GLY A 146 16.54 -10.43 -20.30
N LYS A 147 15.81 -10.18 -19.20
CA LYS A 147 15.79 -8.93 -18.45
C LYS A 147 15.96 -9.22 -16.98
N THR A 148 16.66 -8.35 -16.28
CA THR A 148 16.78 -8.38 -14.82
C THR A 148 15.43 -8.06 -14.15
N SER A 149 15.25 -8.45 -12.88
CA SER A 149 14.06 -8.06 -12.11
C SER A 149 13.91 -6.55 -12.01
N GLY A 150 15.02 -5.80 -11.89
CA GLY A 150 15.01 -4.34 -11.85
C GLY A 150 14.50 -3.70 -13.15
N GLU A 151 14.94 -4.17 -14.31
CA GLU A 151 14.47 -3.69 -15.61
C GLU A 151 12.98 -3.98 -15.82
N ARG A 152 12.52 -5.14 -15.38
CA ARG A 152 11.09 -5.51 -15.43
C ARG A 152 10.26 -4.63 -14.51
N ASP A 153 10.72 -4.35 -13.31
CA ASP A 153 10.04 -3.50 -12.35
C ASP A 153 9.94 -2.05 -12.87
N ILE A 154 11.02 -1.50 -13.42
CA ILE A 154 11.02 -0.16 -14.05
C ILE A 154 10.02 -0.12 -15.20
N TYR A 155 9.98 -1.14 -16.06
CA TYR A 155 9.04 -1.21 -17.16
C TYR A 155 7.59 -1.27 -16.68
N ALA A 156 7.29 -2.11 -15.68
CA ALA A 156 5.97 -2.22 -15.07
C ALA A 156 5.47 -0.89 -14.48
N ARG A 157 6.35 -0.16 -13.79
CA ARG A 157 6.06 1.16 -13.23
C ARG A 157 5.77 2.19 -14.32
N ASN A 158 6.58 2.21 -15.38
CA ASN A 158 6.37 3.10 -16.52
C ASN A 158 5.03 2.81 -17.22
N LYS A 159 4.72 1.54 -17.44
CA LYS A 159 3.47 1.09 -18.02
C LYS A 159 2.27 1.49 -17.16
N THR A 160 2.40 1.37 -15.84
CA THR A 160 1.37 1.79 -14.88
C THR A 160 1.14 3.30 -14.91
N ARG A 161 2.21 4.10 -14.90
CA ARG A 161 2.09 5.57 -14.99
C ARG A 161 1.44 6.03 -16.28
N GLN A 162 1.77 5.39 -17.39
CA GLN A 162 1.14 5.67 -18.68
C GLN A 162 -0.33 5.27 -18.69
N LEU A 163 -0.69 4.09 -18.15
CA LEU A 163 -2.07 3.63 -18.04
C LEU A 163 -2.95 4.63 -17.26
N PHE A 164 -2.39 5.28 -16.25
CA PHE A 164 -3.08 6.26 -15.40
C PHE A 164 -2.94 7.71 -15.88
N GLY A 165 -2.37 7.93 -17.07
CA GLY A 165 -2.21 9.27 -17.65
C GLY A 165 -1.29 10.20 -16.86
N GLN A 166 -0.39 9.63 -16.04
CA GLN A 166 0.58 10.39 -15.25
C GLN A 166 1.78 10.82 -16.08
N GLU A 167 2.27 9.93 -16.93
CA GLU A 167 3.44 10.11 -17.79
C GLU A 167 3.26 9.33 -19.10
N GLU A 168 3.81 9.86 -20.20
CA GLU A 168 3.82 9.18 -21.50
C GLU A 168 5.17 8.48 -21.69
N HIS A 169 5.15 7.19 -22.01
CA HIS A 169 6.34 6.37 -22.23
C HIS A 169 6.37 5.68 -23.60
N GLY A 170 5.38 5.95 -24.46
CA GLY A 170 5.26 5.33 -25.79
C GLY A 170 5.02 3.82 -25.76
N ILE A 171 4.45 3.29 -24.66
CA ILE A 171 4.19 1.87 -24.51
C ILE A 171 2.83 1.54 -25.14
N ASP A 172 2.84 0.57 -26.06
CA ASP A 172 1.57 0.04 -26.58
C ASP A 172 0.86 -0.80 -25.51
N MET A 173 -0.30 -0.36 -25.08
CA MET A 173 -1.09 -1.06 -24.08
C MET A 173 -1.82 -2.28 -24.66
N GLY A 174 -2.11 -2.33 -25.96
CA GLY A 174 -2.82 -3.40 -26.59
C GLY A 174 -4.10 -3.79 -25.83
N VAL A 175 -4.26 -5.08 -25.56
CA VAL A 175 -5.39 -5.64 -24.78
C VAL A 175 -5.31 -5.34 -23.28
N TYR A 176 -4.20 -4.79 -22.80
CA TYR A 176 -3.95 -4.46 -21.40
C TYR A 176 -4.27 -3.00 -21.06
N GLY A 177 -4.85 -2.25 -22.00
CA GLY A 177 -5.33 -0.89 -21.79
C GLY A 177 -6.59 -0.80 -20.92
N LEU A 178 -7.06 0.43 -20.75
CA LEU A 178 -8.33 0.71 -20.07
C LEU A 178 -9.52 0.15 -20.87
N GLY A 179 -10.57 -0.23 -20.16
CA GLY A 179 -11.85 -0.56 -20.75
C GLY A 179 -12.54 0.65 -21.36
N LYS A 180 -13.73 0.41 -21.97
CA LYS A 180 -14.52 1.43 -22.68
C LYS A 180 -15.90 1.66 -22.06
N GLU A 181 -16.27 0.91 -21.02
CA GLU A 181 -17.59 1.05 -20.38
C GLU A 181 -17.62 2.22 -19.38
N ARG A 182 -16.46 2.53 -18.77
CA ARG A 182 -16.27 3.66 -17.86
C ARG A 182 -14.90 4.28 -18.09
N THR A 183 -14.78 5.56 -17.80
CA THR A 183 -13.51 6.30 -17.95
C THR A 183 -12.63 6.18 -16.70
N LEU A 184 -11.32 6.43 -16.85
CA LEU A 184 -10.41 6.58 -15.72
C LEU A 184 -10.90 7.67 -14.75
N ARG A 185 -11.41 8.79 -15.29
CA ARG A 185 -11.93 9.89 -14.48
C ARG A 185 -13.12 9.48 -13.60
N GLU A 186 -14.02 8.66 -14.11
CA GLU A 186 -15.11 8.12 -13.29
C GLU A 186 -14.60 7.20 -12.19
N TYR A 187 -13.53 6.41 -12.43
CA TYR A 187 -12.88 5.63 -11.37
C TYR A 187 -12.23 6.53 -10.30
N GLU A 188 -11.56 7.60 -10.72
CA GLU A 188 -11.00 8.60 -9.81
C GLU A 188 -12.08 9.20 -8.89
N ILE A 189 -13.22 9.59 -9.46
CA ILE A 189 -14.37 10.12 -8.71
C ILE A 189 -14.94 9.05 -7.76
N TYR A 190 -15.14 7.83 -8.26
CA TYR A 190 -15.63 6.70 -7.46
C TYR A 190 -14.74 6.40 -6.27
N GLY A 191 -13.43 6.35 -6.48
CA GLY A 191 -12.45 5.92 -5.50
C GLY A 191 -11.82 7.06 -4.69
N GLY A 192 -12.02 8.32 -5.09
CA GLY A 192 -11.40 9.47 -4.44
C GLY A 192 -9.92 9.60 -4.74
N PHE A 193 -9.52 9.36 -6.00
CA PHE A 193 -8.14 9.46 -6.46
C PHE A 193 -7.95 10.59 -7.46
N ASP A 194 -6.76 11.14 -7.53
CA ASP A 194 -6.27 11.99 -8.60
C ASP A 194 -4.88 11.46 -8.99
N PHE A 195 -4.87 10.55 -9.96
CA PHE A 195 -3.62 9.90 -10.38
C PHE A 195 -2.61 10.90 -10.88
N LYS A 196 -3.04 11.85 -11.72
CA LYS A 196 -2.15 12.85 -12.32
C LYS A 196 -1.42 13.68 -11.29
N ASN A 197 -2.10 14.11 -10.23
CA ASN A 197 -1.54 14.95 -9.17
C ASN A 197 -1.14 14.15 -7.91
N CYS A 198 -1.23 12.83 -7.94
CA CYS A 198 -0.90 11.93 -6.83
C CYS A 198 -1.61 12.34 -5.53
N ARG A 199 -2.95 12.52 -5.58
CA ARG A 199 -3.76 12.92 -4.43
C ARG A 199 -4.80 11.88 -4.09
N ILE A 200 -5.16 11.77 -2.82
CA ILE A 200 -6.20 10.88 -2.29
C ILE A 200 -7.14 11.71 -1.43
N GLN A 201 -8.44 11.44 -1.54
CA GLN A 201 -9.44 12.09 -0.69
C GLN A 201 -9.39 11.55 0.74
N ASP A 202 -9.70 12.39 1.72
CA ASP A 202 -9.81 12.04 3.13
C ASP A 202 -10.79 10.87 3.38
N TYR A 203 -11.91 10.87 2.67
CA TYR A 203 -12.91 9.80 2.73
C TYR A 203 -12.31 8.43 2.39
N THR A 204 -11.42 8.36 1.40
CA THR A 204 -10.70 7.14 1.00
C THR A 204 -9.66 6.75 2.03
N LEU A 205 -8.89 7.72 2.55
CA LEU A 205 -7.89 7.49 3.59
C LEU A 205 -8.50 6.99 4.90
N LYS A 206 -9.73 7.38 5.21
CA LYS A 206 -10.52 6.86 6.34
C LYS A 206 -11.17 5.50 6.06
N VAL A 207 -10.86 4.89 4.93
CA VAL A 207 -11.37 3.57 4.51
C VAL A 207 -12.90 3.51 4.48
N GLN A 208 -13.55 4.64 4.19
CA GLN A 208 -14.98 4.68 4.02
C GLN A 208 -15.40 3.98 2.73
N GLU A 209 -16.57 3.37 2.71
CA GLU A 209 -17.07 2.60 1.57
C GLU A 209 -17.33 3.51 0.34
N PRO A 210 -16.82 3.15 -0.89
CA PRO A 210 -17.12 3.91 -2.10
C PRO A 210 -18.57 3.67 -2.56
N PRO A 211 -19.14 4.57 -3.40
CA PRO A 211 -18.49 5.72 -4.03
C PRO A 211 -18.24 6.87 -3.07
N ASN A 212 -17.17 7.61 -3.35
CA ASN A 212 -16.87 8.81 -2.58
C ASN A 212 -17.97 9.89 -2.77
N PRO A 213 -18.13 10.82 -1.82
CA PRO A 213 -19.03 11.95 -1.97
C PRO A 213 -18.73 12.77 -3.22
N ILE A 214 -19.77 13.36 -3.82
CA ILE A 214 -19.75 14.02 -5.15
C ILE A 214 -18.83 15.26 -5.21
N ASP A 215 -18.50 15.86 -4.08
CA ASP A 215 -17.61 17.04 -4.01
C ASP A 215 -16.13 16.64 -4.16
N TYR A 216 -15.81 16.17 -5.36
CA TYR A 216 -14.50 15.63 -5.68
C TYR A 216 -13.36 16.64 -5.48
N ASP A 217 -13.52 17.89 -5.95
CA ASP A 217 -12.40 18.84 -6.02
C ASP A 217 -12.04 19.46 -4.66
N ASN A 218 -12.97 19.51 -3.72
CA ASN A 218 -12.77 20.15 -2.41
C ASN A 218 -12.24 19.19 -1.32
N GLN A 219 -12.17 17.89 -1.57
CA GLN A 219 -11.83 16.90 -0.55
C GLN A 219 -10.41 16.31 -0.63
N PHE A 220 -9.59 16.76 -1.59
CA PHE A 220 -8.20 16.35 -1.64
C PHE A 220 -7.36 17.10 -0.61
N ILE A 221 -7.04 16.45 0.49
CA ILE A 221 -6.41 17.08 1.64
C ILE A 221 -4.93 16.71 1.80
N SER A 222 -4.42 15.82 0.96
CA SER A 222 -3.01 15.44 1.01
C SER A 222 -2.12 16.64 0.68
N ARG A 223 -1.50 17.23 1.72
CA ARG A 223 -0.49 18.29 1.58
C ARG A 223 0.90 17.66 1.59
N GLU A 224 1.76 18.11 0.70
CA GLU A 224 3.17 17.79 0.80
C GLU A 224 3.79 18.58 1.97
N HIS A 225 4.46 17.86 2.84
CA HIS A 225 5.20 18.39 3.95
C HIS A 225 6.69 18.21 3.70
N ARG A 226 7.48 19.26 3.96
CA ARG A 226 8.94 19.23 3.87
C ARG A 226 9.51 19.80 5.15
N PHE A 227 10.33 19.01 5.84
CA PHE A 227 10.97 19.39 7.08
C PHE A 227 12.45 19.06 7.03
N THR A 228 13.28 20.00 7.50
CA THR A 228 14.63 19.71 7.94
C THR A 228 14.59 19.51 9.44
N CYS A 229 14.68 18.26 9.88
CA CYS A 229 14.57 17.88 11.28
C CYS A 229 15.97 17.73 11.88
N SER A 230 16.16 18.20 13.10
CA SER A 230 17.40 17.99 13.87
C SER A 230 17.09 17.40 15.23
N TRP A 231 18.01 16.58 15.75
CA TRP A 231 17.88 15.95 17.06
C TRP A 231 19.17 16.08 17.89
N ASP A 232 19.04 15.85 19.21
CA ASP A 232 20.16 15.80 20.13
C ASP A 232 20.72 14.37 20.17
N ALA A 233 21.94 14.19 19.65
CA ALA A 233 22.64 12.91 19.68
C ALA A 233 23.04 12.50 21.10
N GLU A 234 23.25 13.44 22.01
CA GLU A 234 23.66 13.15 23.40
C GLU A 234 22.55 12.41 24.17
N PHE A 235 21.29 12.61 23.77
CA PHE A 235 20.18 11.84 24.31
C PHE A 235 20.38 10.32 24.12
N PHE A 236 20.85 9.90 22.96
CA PHE A 236 21.09 8.50 22.65
C PHE A 236 22.44 8.03 23.18
N LYS A 237 23.50 8.83 23.07
CA LYS A 237 24.85 8.47 23.56
C LYS A 237 24.86 8.19 25.06
N LYS A 238 24.11 8.94 25.86
CA LYS A 238 23.98 8.70 27.32
C LYS A 238 23.31 7.37 27.66
N GLN A 239 22.58 6.80 26.72
CA GLN A 239 21.88 5.52 26.90
C GLN A 239 22.64 4.34 26.30
N ALA A 240 23.71 4.60 25.56
CA ALA A 240 24.52 3.56 24.92
C ALA A 240 25.19 2.69 26.01
N PRO A 241 25.02 1.36 25.97
CA PRO A 241 25.72 0.46 26.84
C PRO A 241 27.22 0.39 26.48
N GLU A 242 28.06 0.11 27.45
CA GLU A 242 29.48 -0.20 27.19
C GLU A 242 29.58 -1.46 26.32
N ASN A 243 30.36 -1.36 25.23
CA ASN A 243 30.63 -2.46 24.30
C ASN A 243 29.40 -3.07 23.60
N ASP A 244 28.32 -2.32 23.40
CA ASP A 244 27.19 -2.74 22.60
C ASP A 244 27.19 -2.06 21.22
N THR A 245 26.58 -2.72 20.24
CA THR A 245 26.53 -2.21 18.87
C THR A 245 25.17 -1.57 18.60
N LEU A 246 25.16 -0.33 18.17
CA LEU A 246 23.97 0.33 17.65
C LEU A 246 23.66 -0.23 16.26
N GLU A 247 22.53 -0.93 16.11
CA GLU A 247 22.14 -1.59 14.88
C GLU A 247 21.39 -0.67 13.95
N PHE A 248 20.43 0.08 14.48
CA PHE A 248 19.67 1.05 13.69
C PHE A 248 19.02 2.13 14.55
N ILE A 249 18.64 3.21 13.88
CA ILE A 249 17.86 4.31 14.45
C ILE A 249 16.57 4.43 13.64
N THR A 250 15.42 4.41 14.30
CA THR A 250 14.13 4.74 13.71
C THR A 250 13.86 6.23 13.90
N PHE A 251 13.58 6.92 12.82
CA PHE A 251 13.13 8.31 12.79
C PHE A 251 11.69 8.35 12.30
N GLY A 252 10.83 9.09 12.97
CA GLY A 252 9.43 9.27 12.60
C GLY A 252 8.96 10.71 12.76
N ILE A 253 7.89 11.05 12.06
CA ILE A 253 7.12 12.28 12.28
C ILE A 253 5.69 11.84 12.62
N GLU A 254 5.16 12.41 13.68
CA GLU A 254 3.84 12.09 14.20
C GLU A 254 2.93 13.30 14.32
N THR A 255 1.62 13.01 14.38
CA THR A 255 0.59 13.98 14.78
C THR A 255 0.70 14.28 16.28
N GLN A 256 -0.06 15.28 16.74
CA GLN A 256 -0.18 15.57 18.17
C GLN A 256 -0.72 14.38 18.98
N SER A 257 -1.64 13.61 18.40
CA SER A 257 -2.23 12.40 19.01
C SER A 257 -1.37 11.15 18.92
N GLY A 258 -0.20 11.20 18.26
CA GLY A 258 0.71 10.07 18.12
C GLY A 258 0.51 9.23 16.86
N GLY A 259 -0.34 9.65 15.92
CA GLY A 259 -0.46 8.99 14.62
C GLY A 259 0.80 9.17 13.78
N SER A 260 1.34 8.07 13.25
CA SER A 260 2.55 8.09 12.41
C SER A 260 2.25 8.66 11.03
N LEU A 261 3.04 9.63 10.59
CA LEU A 261 2.93 10.29 9.28
C LEU A 261 4.10 9.99 8.36
N TYR A 262 5.26 9.75 8.93
CA TYR A 262 6.51 9.45 8.22
C TYR A 262 7.38 8.56 9.06
N ARG A 263 8.09 7.62 8.42
CA ARG A 263 9.10 6.78 9.06
C ARG A 263 10.28 6.55 8.13
N LYS A 264 11.49 6.61 8.71
CA LYS A 264 12.75 6.25 8.08
C LYS A 264 13.60 5.51 9.08
N ASP A 265 14.08 4.35 8.70
CA ASP A 265 15.04 3.57 9.48
C ASP A 265 16.44 3.76 8.87
N PHE A 266 17.40 4.17 9.70
CA PHE A 266 18.82 4.28 9.39
C PHE A 266 19.54 3.06 9.93
N ASN A 267 20.41 2.43 9.15
CA ASN A 267 21.14 1.25 9.54
C ASN A 267 22.65 1.38 9.25
N THR A 268 23.44 0.48 9.86
CA THR A 268 24.91 0.52 9.82
C THR A 268 25.47 0.39 8.39
N GLU A 269 24.81 -0.36 7.51
CA GLU A 269 25.31 -0.63 6.17
C GLU A 269 25.06 0.55 5.21
N LYS A 270 23.88 1.16 5.28
CA LYS A 270 23.44 2.19 4.32
C LYS A 270 23.66 3.62 4.83
N ASP A 271 23.61 3.80 6.14
CA ASP A 271 23.55 5.10 6.78
C ASP A 271 24.58 5.24 7.93
N PRO A 272 25.88 4.88 7.74
CA PRO A 272 26.86 4.80 8.83
C PRO A 272 27.08 6.13 9.56
N ASP A 273 26.93 7.26 8.87
CA ASP A 273 27.11 8.58 9.49
C ASP A 273 25.93 8.98 10.40
N TYR A 274 24.73 8.47 10.15
CA TYR A 274 23.61 8.59 11.07
C TYR A 274 23.81 7.72 12.31
N ILE A 275 24.25 6.48 12.12
CA ILE A 275 24.51 5.53 13.22
C ILE A 275 25.66 6.00 14.12
N SER A 276 26.69 6.62 13.56
CA SER A 276 27.79 7.21 14.33
C SER A 276 27.48 8.59 14.91
N PHE A 277 26.28 9.10 14.71
CA PHE A 277 25.84 10.45 15.09
C PHE A 277 26.72 11.58 14.55
N LYS A 278 27.39 11.37 13.43
CA LYS A 278 28.03 12.46 12.68
C LYS A 278 26.99 13.34 11.98
N ILE A 279 25.90 12.73 11.50
CA ILE A 279 24.76 13.44 10.94
C ILE A 279 23.62 13.38 11.96
N THR A 280 23.13 14.55 12.37
CA THR A 280 22.02 14.73 13.33
C THR A 280 20.89 15.55 12.73
N THR A 281 20.79 15.54 11.40
CA THR A 281 19.73 16.21 10.64
C THR A 281 19.20 15.31 9.56
N HIS A 282 17.90 15.38 9.28
CA HIS A 282 17.26 14.64 8.19
C HIS A 282 16.23 15.50 7.46
N ASN A 283 16.25 15.42 6.14
CA ASN A 283 15.24 16.06 5.29
C ASN A 283 14.10 15.07 5.03
N ALA A 284 12.97 15.27 5.66
CA ALA A 284 11.78 14.47 5.47
C ALA A 284 10.83 15.14 4.47
N THR A 285 10.45 14.42 3.42
CA THR A 285 9.41 14.84 2.47
C THR A 285 8.36 13.74 2.41
N PHE A 286 7.10 14.09 2.69
CA PHE A 286 5.99 13.15 2.69
C PHE A 286 4.67 13.89 2.46
N ARG A 287 3.62 13.14 2.17
CA ARG A 287 2.25 13.67 2.03
C ARG A 287 1.38 13.17 3.17
N SER A 288 0.58 14.06 3.73
CA SER A 288 -0.40 13.73 4.78
C SER A 288 -1.57 14.71 4.76
N ILE A 289 -2.72 14.22 5.20
CA ILE A 289 -3.89 15.04 5.56
C ILE A 289 -3.73 15.61 6.96
N ASP A 290 -3.13 14.83 7.86
CA ASP A 290 -2.94 15.22 9.24
C ASP A 290 -1.76 16.16 9.38
N LYS A 291 -1.89 17.08 10.33
CA LYS A 291 -0.85 18.06 10.59
C LYS A 291 0.32 17.42 11.33
N PRO A 292 1.55 17.47 10.76
CA PRO A 292 2.75 17.07 11.47
C PRO A 292 2.96 17.92 12.72
N TYR A 293 3.34 17.26 13.82
CA TYR A 293 3.46 17.95 15.10
C TYR A 293 4.84 17.78 15.73
N LYS A 294 5.36 16.55 15.77
CA LYS A 294 6.62 16.22 16.42
C LYS A 294 7.42 15.19 15.65
N ILE A 295 8.76 15.24 15.84
CA ILE A 295 9.63 14.11 15.51
C ILE A 295 9.67 13.14 16.69
N VAL A 296 9.80 11.87 16.38
CA VAL A 296 10.02 10.79 17.34
C VAL A 296 11.15 9.92 16.86
N MET A 297 11.98 9.45 17.78
CA MET A 297 13.09 8.59 17.41
C MET A 297 13.36 7.55 18.49
N TYR A 298 13.90 6.44 18.03
CA TYR A 298 14.38 5.34 18.86
C TYR A 298 15.72 4.84 18.31
N ALA A 299 16.61 4.46 19.19
CA ALA A 299 17.83 3.73 18.85
C ALA A 299 17.68 2.28 19.30
N HIS A 300 18.24 1.32 18.56
CA HIS A 300 18.23 -0.09 18.91
C HIS A 300 19.65 -0.63 18.96
N TRP A 301 20.06 -1.10 20.14
CA TRP A 301 21.34 -1.78 20.35
C TRP A 301 21.15 -3.29 20.37
N LYS A 302 22.13 -3.98 19.87
CA LYS A 302 22.12 -5.44 19.68
C LYS A 302 21.76 -6.22 20.93
N ASN A 303 22.33 -5.86 22.08
CA ASN A 303 22.15 -6.59 23.34
C ASN A 303 21.15 -5.91 24.27
N LYS A 304 21.17 -4.58 24.36
CA LYS A 304 20.26 -3.79 25.21
C LYS A 304 18.84 -3.74 24.67
N GLY A 305 18.67 -3.74 23.33
CA GLY A 305 17.39 -3.44 22.68
C GLY A 305 17.13 -1.94 22.53
N TRP A 306 15.89 -1.51 22.71
CA TRP A 306 15.46 -0.15 22.43
C TRP A 306 15.88 0.88 23.47
N SER A 307 16.14 2.11 22.98
CA SER A 307 16.29 3.31 23.81
C SER A 307 14.95 3.75 24.40
N GLU A 308 15.02 4.72 25.30
CA GLU A 308 13.89 5.58 25.58
C GLU A 308 13.48 6.36 24.32
N ARG A 309 12.23 6.78 24.29
CA ARG A 309 11.67 7.56 23.19
C ARG A 309 12.18 8.99 23.22
N TYR A 310 12.82 9.41 22.13
CA TYR A 310 13.14 10.83 21.90
C TYR A 310 11.96 11.52 21.23
N GLU A 311 11.57 12.70 21.73
CA GLU A 311 10.56 13.54 21.10
C GLU A 311 11.02 14.99 21.02
N LYS A 312 10.67 15.65 19.91
CA LYS A 312 10.88 17.09 19.74
C LYS A 312 9.78 17.67 18.84
N ASN A 313 9.17 18.76 19.26
CA ASN A 313 8.16 19.44 18.45
C ASN A 313 8.78 20.06 17.19
N LEU A 314 8.06 19.98 16.07
CA LEU A 314 8.52 20.53 14.77
C LEU A 314 8.54 22.08 14.74
N ASN A 315 7.76 22.72 15.61
CA ASN A 315 7.62 24.18 15.67
C ASN A 315 8.40 24.82 16.84
N SER A 316 9.33 24.09 17.44
CA SER A 316 10.18 24.57 18.55
C SER A 316 11.57 24.97 18.08
#